data_db11e94e97df0866c7eae18b0931d25e
#
_entry.id   db11e94e97df0866c7eae18b0931d25e
#
_cell.length_a   1.000
_cell.length_b   1.000
_cell.length_c   1.000
_cell.angle_alpha   90.00
_cell.angle_beta   90.00
_cell.angle_gamma   90.00
#
_symmetry.space_group_name_H-M   'P 1'
#
loop_
_entity.id
_entity.type
_entity.pdbx_description
1 polymer ?
#
loop_
_entity_poly.entity_id
_entity_poly.type
_entity_poly.pdbx_seq_one_letter_code
_entity_poly.pdbx_strand_id
1 'polypeptide(L)'
;NFSREGRGWFEERLGVAIEWYVFNAGPSAMEAIFARSVEFTYVGPSPAVNAYARANGRDVRVVAGAMRGGEALVVRGDAIKKIEDFRDKIIATPQLGNTQDIECRAWLINHGLRVTLVGGDARVLPTANPDILALFQQGKLDAAWTVEPWVSRLLAEAGGRIFLEPEATVTTVLAGREEFLNANSDLARKFIAAHHELTQWILDHPDEAQRRVRDELSALARKEISLSLIQQAWTRLRFDDTISTEPFQSFLDQARLVGFLRAKIDLSNLVWNP
;
A
#
# COMPACT_ATOMS: atom_id res chain seq x y z
N ASN A 1 2.88 -0.64 -16.93
CA ASN A 1 3.91 -0.39 -17.95
C ASN A 1 3.44 0.73 -18.88
N PHE A 2 3.87 1.97 -18.63
CA PHE A 2 3.49 3.13 -19.46
C PHE A 2 4.33 3.15 -20.74
N SER A 3 4.19 2.14 -21.61
CA SER A 3 4.98 2.04 -22.82
C SER A 3 4.40 2.86 -23.99
N ARG A 4 5.27 3.54 -24.73
CA ARG A 4 5.09 3.85 -26.16
C ARG A 4 6.04 2.93 -26.90
N GLU A 5 5.58 2.23 -27.94
CA GLU A 5 6.43 1.43 -28.86
C GLU A 5 7.20 0.26 -28.22
N GLY A 6 6.63 -0.45 -27.23
CA GLY A 6 7.19 -1.71 -26.71
C GLY A 6 8.29 -1.56 -25.66
N ARG A 7 8.71 -0.35 -25.31
CA ARG A 7 9.57 -0.08 -24.14
C ARG A 7 8.75 0.63 -23.09
N GLY A 8 8.92 0.26 -21.81
CA GLY A 8 8.26 0.91 -20.68
C GLY A 8 8.87 2.28 -20.37
N TRP A 9 8.15 3.06 -19.57
CA TRP A 9 8.59 4.38 -19.12
C TRP A 9 10.00 4.40 -18.52
N PHE A 10 10.28 3.41 -17.66
CA PHE A 10 11.56 3.29 -16.98
C PHE A 10 12.66 2.74 -17.91
N GLU A 11 12.35 1.73 -18.71
CA GLU A 11 13.30 1.11 -19.65
C GLU A 11 13.84 2.13 -20.65
N GLU A 12 12.99 3.05 -21.11
CA GLU A 12 13.41 4.13 -22.02
C GLU A 12 14.42 5.08 -21.37
N ARG A 13 14.24 5.38 -20.08
CA ARG A 13 15.08 6.34 -19.35
C ARG A 13 16.34 5.73 -18.78
N LEU A 14 16.27 4.49 -18.39
CA LEU A 14 17.40 3.78 -17.77
C LEU A 14 18.31 3.12 -18.81
N GLY A 15 17.78 2.80 -20.00
CA GLY A 15 18.52 2.05 -21.03
C GLY A 15 18.76 0.59 -20.69
N VAL A 16 18.06 0.05 -19.70
CA VAL A 16 18.13 -1.37 -19.29
C VAL A 16 16.74 -1.99 -19.29
N ALA A 17 16.67 -3.30 -19.44
CA ALA A 17 15.40 -4.03 -19.29
C ALA A 17 14.98 -4.07 -17.81
N ILE A 18 13.67 -4.02 -17.57
CA ILE A 18 13.08 -4.16 -16.24
C ILE A 18 12.12 -5.33 -16.24
N GLU A 19 12.26 -6.18 -15.25
CA GLU A 19 11.33 -7.26 -14.98
C GLU A 19 10.38 -6.85 -13.84
N TRP A 20 9.07 -6.89 -14.09
CA TRP A 20 8.05 -6.45 -13.16
C TRP A 20 7.36 -7.63 -12.48
N TYR A 21 7.32 -7.59 -11.16
CA TYR A 21 6.65 -8.58 -10.31
C TYR A 21 5.47 -7.96 -9.58
N VAL A 22 4.37 -8.72 -9.47
CA VAL A 22 3.18 -8.30 -8.72
C VAL A 22 3.08 -9.12 -7.45
N PHE A 23 2.93 -8.43 -6.32
CA PHE A 23 2.75 -9.02 -5.00
C PHE A 23 1.35 -8.70 -4.47
N ASN A 24 0.79 -9.59 -3.64
CA ASN A 24 -0.52 -9.35 -3.02
C ASN A 24 -0.51 -8.10 -2.13
N ALA A 25 0.54 -7.93 -1.31
CA ALA A 25 0.73 -6.77 -0.44
C ALA A 25 2.19 -6.63 -0.03
N GLY A 26 2.51 -5.55 0.69
CA GLY A 26 3.86 -5.13 1.02
C GLY A 26 4.74 -6.14 1.76
N PRO A 27 4.27 -6.91 2.74
CA PRO A 27 5.12 -7.92 3.40
C PRO A 27 5.74 -8.91 2.42
N SER A 28 4.97 -9.41 1.43
CA SER A 28 5.51 -10.32 0.39
C SER A 28 6.56 -9.63 -0.50
N ALA A 29 6.39 -8.34 -0.81
CA ALA A 29 7.37 -7.57 -1.55
C ALA A 29 8.68 -7.37 -0.74
N MET A 30 8.57 -7.16 0.58
CA MET A 30 9.74 -7.06 1.44
C MET A 30 10.52 -8.38 1.55
N GLU A 31 9.83 -9.51 1.59
CA GLU A 31 10.52 -10.82 1.53
C GLU A 31 11.28 -11.00 0.21
N ALA A 32 10.76 -10.50 -0.91
CA ALA A 32 11.48 -10.51 -2.20
C ALA A 32 12.74 -9.60 -2.20
N ILE A 33 12.69 -8.45 -1.52
CA ILE A 33 13.87 -7.60 -1.27
C ILE A 33 14.94 -8.37 -0.48
N PHE A 34 14.54 -9.02 0.64
CA PHE A 34 15.47 -9.82 1.45
C PHE A 34 16.03 -11.03 0.71
N ALA A 35 15.22 -11.66 -0.13
CA ALA A 35 15.65 -12.77 -0.99
C ALA A 35 16.55 -12.31 -2.17
N ARG A 36 16.79 -11.01 -2.33
CA ARG A 36 17.53 -10.41 -3.46
C ARG A 36 16.89 -10.69 -4.82
N SER A 37 15.58 -10.95 -4.84
CA SER A 37 14.83 -11.24 -6.07
C SER A 37 14.36 -9.98 -6.78
N VAL A 38 14.30 -8.85 -6.06
CA VAL A 38 13.96 -7.52 -6.61
C VAL A 38 14.87 -6.46 -5.99
N GLU A 39 15.13 -5.40 -6.74
CA GLU A 39 15.97 -4.27 -6.31
C GLU A 39 15.16 -3.13 -5.75
N PHE A 40 14.00 -2.87 -6.35
CA PHE A 40 13.07 -1.81 -5.95
C PHE A 40 11.67 -2.37 -5.79
N THR A 41 10.86 -1.73 -4.97
CA THR A 41 9.43 -2.03 -4.86
C THR A 41 8.64 -0.80 -4.46
N TYR A 42 7.44 -0.66 -5.04
CA TYR A 42 6.40 0.20 -4.48
C TYR A 42 5.71 -0.56 -3.36
N VAL A 43 5.67 0.03 -2.17
CA VAL A 43 5.23 -0.68 -0.96
C VAL A 43 4.60 0.30 0.03
N GLY A 44 3.73 -0.21 0.90
CA GLY A 44 3.21 0.57 2.01
C GLY A 44 4.29 0.94 3.05
N PRO A 45 4.14 2.05 3.77
CA PRO A 45 5.14 2.49 4.75
C PRO A 45 5.33 1.52 5.92
N SER A 46 4.27 0.87 6.43
CA SER A 46 4.42 -0.11 7.53
C SER A 46 5.30 -1.30 7.14
N PRO A 47 5.10 -2.00 6.02
CA PRO A 47 6.02 -3.04 5.59
C PRO A 47 7.45 -2.57 5.42
N ALA A 48 7.67 -1.36 4.85
CA ALA A 48 9.01 -0.81 4.67
C ALA A 48 9.72 -0.57 6.02
N VAL A 49 9.06 0.12 6.96
CA VAL A 49 9.64 0.39 8.27
C VAL A 49 9.83 -0.87 9.12
N ASN A 50 8.90 -1.83 9.01
CA ASN A 50 9.02 -3.10 9.71
C ASN A 50 10.18 -3.95 9.17
N ALA A 51 10.37 -3.98 7.85
CA ALA A 51 11.51 -4.64 7.21
C ALA A 51 12.83 -4.00 7.66
N TYR A 52 12.92 -2.67 7.60
CA TYR A 52 14.08 -1.90 8.09
C TYR A 52 14.38 -2.21 9.57
N ALA A 53 13.38 -2.23 10.43
CA ALA A 53 13.55 -2.52 11.85
C ALA A 53 13.99 -3.98 12.10
N ARG A 54 13.42 -4.96 11.39
CA ARG A 54 13.82 -6.39 11.46
C ARG A 54 15.27 -6.61 11.00
N ALA A 55 15.73 -5.84 10.04
CA ALA A 55 17.10 -5.85 9.55
C ALA A 55 18.08 -4.98 10.40
N ASN A 56 17.63 -4.50 11.58
CA ASN A 56 18.42 -3.61 12.45
C ASN A 56 18.96 -2.36 11.71
N GLY A 57 18.10 -1.73 10.93
CA GLY A 57 18.44 -0.50 10.20
C GLY A 57 19.24 -0.71 8.93
N ARG A 58 19.23 -1.93 8.36
CA ARG A 58 19.95 -2.30 7.14
C ARG A 58 19.01 -2.85 6.08
N ASP A 59 19.59 -3.18 4.93
CA ASP A 59 19.00 -3.93 3.82
C ASP A 59 17.90 -3.20 3.02
N VAL A 60 17.13 -2.31 3.65
CA VAL A 60 16.02 -1.57 3.02
C VAL A 60 16.23 -0.07 3.20
N ARG A 61 16.00 0.70 2.15
CA ARG A 61 15.94 2.17 2.18
C ARG A 61 14.69 2.64 1.44
N VAL A 62 14.06 3.68 1.97
CA VAL A 62 13.03 4.41 1.24
C VAL A 62 13.74 5.47 0.39
N VAL A 63 13.41 5.52 -0.89
CA VAL A 63 14.11 6.40 -1.85
C VAL A 63 13.22 7.53 -2.37
N ALA A 64 11.89 7.36 -2.33
CA ALA A 64 10.92 8.39 -2.69
C ALA A 64 9.55 8.10 -2.07
N GLY A 65 8.68 9.11 -1.97
CA GLY A 65 7.25 8.94 -1.85
C GLY A 65 6.65 8.43 -3.17
N ALA A 66 5.38 8.05 -3.18
CA ALA A 66 4.67 7.72 -4.40
C ALA A 66 3.19 8.12 -4.32
N MET A 67 2.54 7.88 -3.18
CA MET A 67 1.10 8.15 -3.06
C MET A 67 0.69 8.38 -1.61
N ARG A 68 -0.31 9.26 -1.45
CA ARG A 68 -1.07 9.48 -0.21
C ARG A 68 -2.54 9.19 -0.43
N GLY A 69 -3.24 8.79 0.63
CA GLY A 69 -4.66 8.43 0.57
C GLY A 69 -4.94 7.16 -0.21
N GLY A 70 -6.16 7.00 -0.69
CA GLY A 70 -6.57 5.84 -1.46
C GLY A 70 -6.84 4.59 -0.61
N GLU A 71 -7.05 4.74 0.69
CA GLU A 71 -7.46 3.67 1.59
C GLU A 71 -8.73 4.06 2.34
N ALA A 72 -9.50 3.07 2.76
CA ALA A 72 -10.67 3.28 3.61
C ALA A 72 -11.03 2.03 4.41
N LEU A 73 -11.70 2.26 5.54
CA LEU A 73 -12.47 1.26 6.26
C LEU A 73 -13.90 1.27 5.68
N VAL A 74 -14.22 0.22 4.96
CA VAL A 74 -15.53 0.00 4.34
C VAL A 74 -16.33 -0.97 5.20
N VAL A 75 -17.57 -0.64 5.52
CA VAL A 75 -18.50 -1.49 6.28
C VAL A 75 -19.62 -1.98 5.38
N ARG A 76 -20.17 -3.15 5.69
CA ARG A 76 -21.28 -3.77 4.97
C ARG A 76 -22.62 -3.34 5.58
N GLY A 77 -23.48 -2.73 4.77
CA GLY A 77 -24.81 -2.28 5.21
C GLY A 77 -24.79 -1.27 6.34
N ASP A 78 -25.83 -1.24 7.17
CA ASP A 78 -26.09 -0.20 8.17
C ASP A 78 -25.88 -0.67 9.63
N ALA A 79 -25.37 -1.89 9.84
CA ALA A 79 -25.22 -2.45 11.19
C ALA A 79 -24.10 -1.80 12.00
N ILE A 80 -23.08 -1.24 11.32
CA ILE A 80 -21.93 -0.59 11.95
C ILE A 80 -22.05 0.91 11.73
N LYS A 81 -22.34 1.66 12.81
CA LYS A 81 -22.52 3.13 12.79
C LYS A 81 -21.54 3.85 13.71
N LYS A 82 -21.01 3.15 14.71
CA LYS A 82 -20.09 3.68 15.71
C LYS A 82 -19.07 2.61 16.10
N ILE A 83 -18.04 2.98 16.84
CA ILE A 83 -16.91 2.13 17.18
C ILE A 83 -17.34 0.87 17.97
N GLU A 84 -18.30 0.99 18.86
CA GLU A 84 -18.75 -0.13 19.68
C GLU A 84 -19.41 -1.25 18.86
N ASP A 85 -19.94 -0.90 17.68
CA ASP A 85 -20.59 -1.85 16.78
C ASP A 85 -19.59 -2.80 16.09
N PHE A 86 -18.28 -2.53 16.22
CA PHE A 86 -17.23 -3.45 15.75
C PHE A 86 -17.00 -4.65 16.67
N ARG A 87 -17.61 -4.69 17.88
CA ARG A 87 -17.52 -5.87 18.74
C ARG A 87 -18.10 -7.09 18.05
N ASP A 88 -17.36 -8.21 18.15
CA ASP A 88 -17.68 -9.49 17.51
C ASP A 88 -17.71 -9.46 15.98
N LYS A 89 -17.21 -8.38 15.35
CA LYS A 89 -17.17 -8.24 13.89
C LYS A 89 -15.88 -8.77 13.29
N ILE A 90 -15.98 -9.18 12.03
CA ILE A 90 -14.87 -9.64 11.21
C ILE A 90 -14.50 -8.53 10.23
N ILE A 91 -13.27 -8.02 10.37
CA ILE A 91 -12.72 -6.96 9.54
C ILE A 91 -11.58 -7.55 8.72
N ALA A 92 -11.68 -7.52 7.40
CA ALA A 92 -10.59 -8.00 6.55
C ALA A 92 -9.55 -6.92 6.29
N THR A 93 -8.29 -7.35 6.16
CA THR A 93 -7.15 -6.51 5.73
C THR A 93 -6.30 -7.29 4.73
N PRO A 94 -5.57 -6.66 3.77
CA PRO A 94 -4.96 -7.37 2.64
C PRO A 94 -3.92 -8.43 3.01
N GLN A 95 -3.14 -8.20 4.06
CA GLN A 95 -2.13 -9.14 4.56
C GLN A 95 -1.69 -8.75 5.97
N LEU A 96 -1.37 -9.75 6.81
CA LEU A 96 -0.82 -9.49 8.14
C LEU A 96 0.44 -8.63 8.06
N GLY A 97 0.45 -7.53 8.79
CA GLY A 97 1.57 -6.60 8.87
C GLY A 97 1.71 -5.65 7.68
N ASN A 98 0.75 -5.62 6.74
CA ASN A 98 0.68 -4.52 5.78
C ASN A 98 0.17 -3.24 6.46
N THR A 99 0.23 -2.11 5.76
CA THR A 99 -0.14 -0.81 6.33
C THR A 99 -1.57 -0.84 6.88
N GLN A 100 -2.54 -1.28 6.11
CA GLN A 100 -3.95 -1.34 6.48
C GLN A 100 -4.23 -2.30 7.66
N ASP A 101 -3.46 -3.39 7.80
CA ASP A 101 -3.60 -4.32 8.92
C ASP A 101 -3.11 -3.69 10.23
N ILE A 102 -1.96 -3.04 10.19
CA ILE A 102 -1.40 -2.35 11.36
C ILE A 102 -2.29 -1.16 11.76
N GLU A 103 -2.70 -0.35 10.81
CA GLU A 103 -3.56 0.81 11.06
C GLU A 103 -4.93 0.41 11.58
N CYS A 104 -5.58 -0.60 11.00
CA CYS A 104 -6.87 -1.12 11.46
C CYS A 104 -6.80 -1.56 12.92
N ARG A 105 -5.80 -2.37 13.28
CA ARG A 105 -5.62 -2.84 14.66
C ARG A 105 -5.32 -1.70 15.61
N ALA A 106 -4.41 -0.80 15.24
CA ALA A 106 -4.05 0.36 16.04
C ALA A 106 -5.25 1.30 16.25
N TRP A 107 -6.03 1.53 15.18
CA TRP A 107 -7.23 2.36 15.26
C TRP A 107 -8.27 1.76 16.22
N LEU A 108 -8.55 0.46 16.13
CA LEU A 108 -9.48 -0.22 17.03
C LEU A 108 -9.01 -0.16 18.49
N ILE A 109 -7.71 -0.36 18.75
CA ILE A 109 -7.11 -0.28 20.09
C ILE A 109 -7.24 1.14 20.65
N ASN A 110 -6.89 2.16 19.86
CA ASN A 110 -6.98 3.56 20.26
C ASN A 110 -8.42 4.02 20.57
N HIS A 111 -9.41 3.29 20.04
CA HIS A 111 -10.84 3.52 20.31
C HIS A 111 -11.42 2.57 21.37
N GLY A 112 -10.58 1.93 22.18
CA GLY A 112 -10.99 1.15 23.36
C GLY A 112 -11.42 -0.29 23.09
N LEU A 113 -11.17 -0.82 21.91
CA LEU A 113 -11.37 -2.23 21.61
C LEU A 113 -10.08 -3.01 21.86
N ARG A 114 -10.16 -4.15 22.53
CA ARG A 114 -9.04 -5.06 22.66
C ARG A 114 -8.89 -5.85 21.35
N VAL A 115 -7.78 -5.67 20.67
CA VAL A 115 -7.43 -6.40 19.44
C VAL A 115 -6.02 -6.95 19.54
N THR A 116 -5.82 -8.19 19.16
CA THR A 116 -4.52 -8.87 19.10
C THR A 116 -4.28 -9.40 17.68
N LEU A 117 -3.11 -9.98 17.44
CA LEU A 117 -2.80 -10.59 16.13
C LEU A 117 -3.71 -11.81 15.82
N VAL A 118 -4.31 -12.41 16.83
CA VAL A 118 -5.10 -13.65 16.70
C VAL A 118 -6.55 -13.53 17.12
N GLY A 119 -6.99 -12.35 17.61
CA GLY A 119 -8.39 -12.15 18.06
C GLY A 119 -8.53 -10.97 19.00
N GLY A 120 -9.63 -10.92 19.75
CA GLY A 120 -9.98 -9.86 20.69
C GLY A 120 -11.47 -9.54 20.67
N ASP A 121 -11.82 -8.28 20.96
CA ASP A 121 -13.21 -7.78 20.91
C ASP A 121 -13.71 -7.64 19.46
N ALA A 122 -12.80 -7.51 18.51
CA ALA A 122 -13.04 -7.61 17.07
C ALA A 122 -11.96 -8.52 16.45
N ARG A 123 -12.27 -9.14 15.32
CA ARG A 123 -11.35 -10.04 14.63
C ARG A 123 -10.87 -9.41 13.34
N VAL A 124 -9.59 -9.03 13.28
CA VAL A 124 -8.92 -8.55 12.06
C VAL A 124 -8.33 -9.76 11.34
N LEU A 125 -8.85 -10.03 10.13
CA LEU A 125 -8.55 -11.22 9.34
C LEU A 125 -7.75 -10.83 8.09
N PRO A 126 -6.45 -11.16 8.03
CA PRO A 126 -5.65 -10.98 6.81
C PRO A 126 -6.19 -11.83 5.67
N THR A 127 -6.54 -11.19 4.56
CA THR A 127 -7.24 -11.81 3.42
C THR A 127 -6.81 -11.10 2.13
N ALA A 128 -6.47 -11.82 1.07
CA ALA A 128 -6.10 -11.19 -0.20
C ALA A 128 -7.25 -10.34 -0.76
N ASN A 129 -6.93 -9.20 -1.37
CA ASN A 129 -7.93 -8.26 -1.85
C ASN A 129 -9.03 -8.86 -2.76
N PRO A 130 -8.72 -9.75 -3.73
CA PRO A 130 -9.78 -10.42 -4.52
C PRO A 130 -10.73 -11.24 -3.65
N ASP A 131 -10.20 -11.92 -2.61
CA ASP A 131 -10.99 -12.73 -1.67
C ASP A 131 -11.79 -11.85 -0.72
N ILE A 132 -11.25 -10.68 -0.32
CA ILE A 132 -12.01 -9.67 0.46
C ILE A 132 -13.29 -9.31 -0.28
N LEU A 133 -13.20 -8.96 -1.56
CA LEU A 133 -14.39 -8.61 -2.34
C LEU A 133 -15.40 -9.76 -2.40
N ALA A 134 -14.93 -10.98 -2.69
CA ALA A 134 -15.80 -12.15 -2.78
C ALA A 134 -16.49 -12.49 -1.44
N LEU A 135 -15.75 -12.46 -0.33
CA LEU A 135 -16.28 -12.75 0.99
C LEU A 135 -17.22 -11.65 1.49
N PHE A 136 -16.93 -10.40 1.14
CA PHE A 136 -17.79 -9.26 1.47
C PHE A 136 -19.14 -9.36 0.74
N GLN A 137 -19.14 -9.69 -0.55
CA GLN A 137 -20.35 -9.96 -1.34
C GLN A 137 -21.20 -11.10 -0.74
N GLN A 138 -20.52 -12.16 -0.24
CA GLN A 138 -21.17 -13.31 0.41
C GLN A 138 -21.67 -13.02 1.84
N GLY A 139 -21.44 -11.82 2.37
CA GLY A 139 -21.81 -11.47 3.74
C GLY A 139 -20.99 -12.15 4.83
N LYS A 140 -19.79 -12.69 4.50
CA LYS A 140 -18.88 -13.35 5.43
C LYS A 140 -17.91 -12.39 6.13
N LEU A 141 -17.88 -11.15 5.69
CA LEU A 141 -17.12 -10.06 6.30
C LEU A 141 -18.09 -8.93 6.68
N ASP A 142 -17.88 -8.32 7.83
CA ASP A 142 -18.65 -7.16 8.29
C ASP A 142 -18.02 -5.86 7.80
N ALA A 143 -16.70 -5.83 7.68
CA ALA A 143 -15.94 -4.68 7.24
C ALA A 143 -14.65 -5.10 6.52
N ALA A 144 -14.03 -4.15 5.82
CA ALA A 144 -12.71 -4.30 5.23
C ALA A 144 -11.95 -2.98 5.28
N TRP A 145 -10.68 -3.00 5.74
CA TRP A 145 -9.77 -1.88 5.58
C TRP A 145 -8.83 -2.21 4.43
N THR A 146 -8.97 -1.52 3.32
CA THR A 146 -8.24 -1.82 2.09
C THR A 146 -7.91 -0.55 1.30
N VAL A 147 -7.32 -0.72 0.13
CA VAL A 147 -6.83 0.36 -0.75
C VAL A 147 -7.57 0.37 -2.08
N GLU A 148 -7.45 1.48 -2.82
CA GLU A 148 -7.95 1.54 -4.19
C GLU A 148 -7.18 0.58 -5.14
N PRO A 149 -7.86 0.02 -6.16
CA PRO A 149 -9.25 0.23 -6.55
C PRO A 149 -10.26 -0.65 -5.78
N TRP A 150 -9.82 -1.37 -4.75
CA TRP A 150 -10.67 -2.30 -4.00
C TRP A 150 -11.71 -1.60 -3.15
N VAL A 151 -11.41 -0.41 -2.62
CA VAL A 151 -12.40 0.45 -1.94
C VAL A 151 -13.55 0.75 -2.90
N SER A 152 -13.26 1.30 -4.07
CA SER A 152 -14.29 1.61 -5.09
C SER A 152 -15.05 0.36 -5.53
N ARG A 153 -14.40 -0.80 -5.62
CA ARG A 153 -15.06 -2.07 -5.95
C ARG A 153 -16.00 -2.54 -4.85
N LEU A 154 -15.62 -2.43 -3.59
CA LEU A 154 -16.49 -2.77 -2.45
C LEU A 154 -17.74 -1.89 -2.44
N LEU A 155 -17.59 -0.60 -2.75
CA LEU A 155 -18.72 0.34 -2.84
C LEU A 155 -19.65 -0.01 -4.02
N ALA A 156 -19.09 -0.21 -5.21
CA ALA A 156 -19.86 -0.40 -6.43
C ALA A 156 -20.42 -1.82 -6.60
N GLU A 157 -19.65 -2.85 -6.20
CA GLU A 157 -19.95 -4.25 -6.51
C GLU A 157 -20.49 -5.03 -5.30
N ALA A 158 -20.33 -4.55 -4.06
CA ALA A 158 -20.67 -5.30 -2.85
C ALA A 158 -21.56 -4.56 -1.84
N GLY A 159 -22.08 -3.37 -2.21
CA GLY A 159 -22.94 -2.58 -1.34
C GLY A 159 -22.24 -2.06 -0.08
N GLY A 160 -20.93 -1.88 -0.16
CA GLY A 160 -20.13 -1.30 0.92
C GLY A 160 -20.42 0.18 1.12
N ARG A 161 -20.14 0.66 2.30
CA ARG A 161 -20.21 2.08 2.69
C ARG A 161 -18.92 2.46 3.42
N ILE A 162 -18.33 3.60 3.07
CA ILE A 162 -17.16 4.12 3.80
C ILE A 162 -17.59 4.47 5.23
N PHE A 163 -16.89 3.89 6.20
CA PHE A 163 -17.01 4.23 7.62
C PHE A 163 -15.96 5.26 8.02
N LEU A 164 -14.73 5.06 7.55
CA LEU A 164 -13.58 5.94 7.81
C LEU A 164 -12.73 6.02 6.55
N GLU A 165 -12.36 7.23 6.17
CA GLU A 165 -11.34 7.52 5.18
C GLU A 165 -10.25 8.32 5.89
N PRO A 166 -9.05 7.74 6.13
CA PRO A 166 -7.96 8.47 6.77
C PRO A 166 -7.56 9.69 5.96
N GLU A 167 -7.30 10.80 6.62
CA GLU A 167 -6.76 11.98 5.94
C GLU A 167 -5.43 11.61 5.29
N ALA A 168 -5.26 11.99 4.05
CA ALA A 168 -4.16 11.76 3.10
C ALA A 168 -2.80 11.32 3.71
N THR A 169 -2.78 10.22 4.45
CA THR A 169 -1.58 9.58 4.97
C THR A 169 -0.75 9.00 3.83
N VAL A 170 0.55 8.82 4.05
CA VAL A 170 1.41 8.11 3.08
C VAL A 170 0.93 6.67 3.01
N THR A 171 0.52 6.23 1.82
CA THR A 171 0.03 4.86 1.58
C THR A 171 0.96 4.04 0.69
N THR A 172 1.81 4.72 -0.09
CA THR A 172 2.81 4.05 -0.93
C THR A 172 4.09 4.86 -0.97
N VAL A 173 5.21 4.15 -0.84
CA VAL A 173 6.57 4.67 -1.03
C VAL A 173 7.31 3.79 -2.01
N LEU A 174 8.35 4.34 -2.63
CA LEU A 174 9.34 3.59 -3.38
C LEU A 174 10.48 3.22 -2.41
N ALA A 175 10.72 1.92 -2.25
CA ALA A 175 11.81 1.40 -1.45
C ALA A 175 12.79 0.60 -2.32
N GLY A 176 14.06 0.57 -1.92
CA GLY A 176 15.11 -0.16 -2.61
C GLY A 176 15.98 -0.97 -1.66
N ARG A 177 16.62 -1.99 -2.21
CA ARG A 177 17.60 -2.81 -1.50
C ARG A 177 18.91 -2.02 -1.34
N GLU A 178 19.33 -1.77 -0.10
CA GLU A 178 20.47 -0.91 0.23
C GLU A 178 21.76 -1.31 -0.49
N GLU A 179 22.08 -2.59 -0.51
CA GLU A 179 23.28 -3.10 -1.20
C GLU A 179 23.28 -2.73 -2.69
N PHE A 180 22.12 -2.86 -3.37
CA PHE A 180 21.98 -2.48 -4.78
C PHE A 180 22.11 -0.98 -4.98
N LEU A 181 21.44 -0.18 -4.15
CA LEU A 181 21.48 1.28 -4.21
C LEU A 181 22.91 1.82 -4.11
N ASN A 182 23.70 1.25 -3.20
CA ASN A 182 25.08 1.66 -2.98
C ASN A 182 26.03 1.18 -4.09
N ALA A 183 25.85 -0.06 -4.56
CA ALA A 183 26.68 -0.63 -5.63
C ALA A 183 26.38 -0.05 -7.01
N ASN A 184 25.16 0.44 -7.25
CA ASN A 184 24.66 0.92 -8.53
C ASN A 184 24.04 2.32 -8.41
N SER A 185 24.70 3.22 -7.68
CA SER A 185 24.13 4.52 -7.29
C SER A 185 23.67 5.37 -8.46
N ASP A 186 24.39 5.33 -9.60
CA ASP A 186 23.99 6.09 -10.81
C ASP A 186 22.72 5.54 -11.45
N LEU A 187 22.57 4.21 -11.50
CA LEU A 187 21.34 3.58 -12.00
C LEU A 187 20.17 3.85 -11.05
N ALA A 188 20.42 3.79 -9.73
CA ALA A 188 19.42 4.10 -8.71
C ALA A 188 18.93 5.56 -8.83
N ARG A 189 19.83 6.53 -8.99
CA ARG A 189 19.46 7.94 -9.22
C ARG A 189 18.63 8.11 -10.48
N LYS A 190 18.99 7.43 -11.58
CA LYS A 190 18.21 7.47 -12.83
C LYS A 190 16.81 6.90 -12.64
N PHE A 191 16.68 5.79 -11.89
CA PHE A 191 15.38 5.19 -11.59
C PHE A 191 14.50 6.15 -10.77
N ILE A 192 15.06 6.77 -9.74
CA ILE A 192 14.36 7.76 -8.90
C ILE A 192 13.97 8.99 -9.73
N ALA A 193 14.85 9.51 -10.58
CA ALA A 193 14.53 10.61 -11.48
C ALA A 193 13.39 10.25 -12.46
N ALA A 194 13.41 9.05 -13.04
CA ALA A 194 12.32 8.56 -13.88
C ALA A 194 11.00 8.40 -13.12
N HIS A 195 11.04 8.05 -11.83
CA HIS A 195 9.88 8.01 -10.96
C HIS A 195 9.30 9.42 -10.73
N HIS A 196 10.14 10.40 -10.41
CA HIS A 196 9.71 11.81 -10.25
C HIS A 196 9.09 12.36 -11.55
N GLU A 197 9.71 12.12 -12.70
CA GLU A 197 9.14 12.50 -14.00
C GLU A 197 7.80 11.81 -14.26
N LEU A 198 7.64 10.54 -13.90
CA LEU A 198 6.38 9.83 -14.06
C LEU A 198 5.29 10.42 -13.15
N THR A 199 5.63 10.73 -11.91
CA THR A 199 4.69 11.36 -10.97
C THR A 199 4.21 12.70 -11.53
N GLN A 200 5.12 13.54 -12.02
CA GLN A 200 4.75 14.81 -12.64
C GLN A 200 3.90 14.61 -13.89
N TRP A 201 4.27 13.64 -14.74
CA TRP A 201 3.47 13.32 -15.93
C TRP A 201 2.04 12.87 -15.59
N ILE A 202 1.85 12.07 -14.55
CA ILE A 202 0.53 11.65 -14.06
C ILE A 202 -0.30 12.85 -13.61
N LEU A 203 0.32 13.82 -12.92
CA LEU A 203 -0.34 15.04 -12.45
C LEU A 203 -0.75 15.95 -13.61
N ASP A 204 0.08 16.03 -14.66
CA ASP A 204 -0.16 16.87 -15.83
C ASP A 204 -1.13 16.24 -16.84
N HIS A 205 -1.26 14.88 -16.82
CA HIS A 205 -2.06 14.13 -17.79
C HIS A 205 -3.03 13.14 -17.11
N PRO A 206 -3.87 13.57 -16.15
CA PRO A 206 -4.67 12.67 -15.33
C PRO A 206 -5.62 11.77 -16.13
N ASP A 207 -6.24 12.29 -17.19
CA ASP A 207 -7.17 11.52 -18.03
C ASP A 207 -6.45 10.40 -18.82
N GLU A 208 -5.26 10.66 -19.31
CA GLU A 208 -4.46 9.66 -20.00
C GLU A 208 -3.92 8.62 -19.01
N ALA A 209 -3.45 9.06 -17.85
CA ALA A 209 -2.99 8.19 -16.78
C ALA A 209 -4.09 7.21 -16.32
N GLN A 210 -5.31 7.71 -16.12
CA GLN A 210 -6.46 6.87 -15.75
C GLN A 210 -6.78 5.81 -16.82
N ARG A 211 -6.75 6.18 -18.10
CA ARG A 211 -6.96 5.22 -19.20
C ARG A 211 -5.87 4.14 -19.20
N ARG A 212 -4.61 4.51 -19.07
CA ARG A 212 -3.49 3.55 -19.02
C ARG A 212 -3.57 2.62 -17.81
N VAL A 213 -3.89 3.16 -16.63
CA VAL A 213 -4.09 2.35 -15.43
C VAL A 213 -5.26 1.39 -15.63
N ARG A 214 -6.39 1.83 -16.21
CA ARG A 214 -7.51 0.96 -16.54
C ARG A 214 -7.08 -0.20 -17.45
N ASP A 215 -6.31 0.09 -18.51
CA ASP A 215 -5.89 -0.90 -19.49
C ASP A 215 -4.94 -1.94 -18.86
N GLU A 216 -3.96 -1.49 -18.08
CA GLU A 216 -3.03 -2.38 -17.36
C GLU A 216 -3.75 -3.25 -16.33
N LEU A 217 -4.62 -2.67 -15.51
CA LEU A 217 -5.37 -3.44 -14.52
C LEU A 217 -6.34 -4.44 -15.18
N SER A 218 -6.94 -4.08 -16.32
CA SER A 218 -7.79 -4.99 -17.08
C SER A 218 -6.98 -6.17 -17.63
N ALA A 219 -5.78 -5.91 -18.14
CA ALA A 219 -4.88 -6.95 -18.64
C ALA A 219 -4.42 -7.89 -17.51
N LEU A 220 -4.01 -7.35 -16.37
CA LEU A 220 -3.60 -8.11 -15.18
C LEU A 220 -4.74 -8.96 -14.62
N ALA A 221 -5.94 -8.39 -14.52
CA ALA A 221 -7.12 -9.08 -14.00
C ALA A 221 -7.75 -10.06 -15.01
N ARG A 222 -7.32 -10.03 -16.28
CA ARG A 222 -7.97 -10.74 -17.41
C ARG A 222 -9.49 -10.49 -17.45
N LYS A 223 -9.89 -9.30 -17.09
CA LYS A 223 -11.27 -8.85 -17.02
C LYS A 223 -11.32 -7.35 -17.27
N GLU A 224 -12.30 -6.91 -18.05
CA GLU A 224 -12.51 -5.49 -18.29
C GLU A 224 -12.84 -4.75 -16.98
N ILE A 225 -12.10 -3.67 -16.73
CA ILE A 225 -12.32 -2.72 -15.64
C ILE A 225 -12.86 -1.44 -16.25
N SER A 226 -13.98 -0.93 -15.73
CA SER A 226 -14.58 0.29 -16.25
C SER A 226 -13.73 1.52 -15.93
N LEU A 227 -13.68 2.46 -16.86
CA LEU A 227 -12.98 3.73 -16.64
C LEU A 227 -13.61 4.52 -15.48
N SER A 228 -14.94 4.43 -15.30
CA SER A 228 -15.65 5.09 -14.20
C SER A 228 -15.19 4.59 -12.82
N LEU A 229 -14.87 3.30 -12.68
CA LEU A 229 -14.29 2.75 -11.44
C LEU A 229 -12.93 3.37 -11.14
N ILE A 230 -12.08 3.49 -12.16
CA ILE A 230 -10.76 4.13 -12.00
C ILE A 230 -10.91 5.61 -11.66
N GLN A 231 -11.85 6.31 -12.28
CA GLN A 231 -12.14 7.71 -11.98
C GLN A 231 -12.62 7.90 -10.54
N GLN A 232 -13.46 7.02 -10.03
CA GLN A 232 -13.86 7.04 -8.61
C GLN A 232 -12.66 6.79 -7.68
N ALA A 233 -11.84 5.78 -7.97
CA ALA A 233 -10.63 5.52 -7.22
C ALA A 233 -9.68 6.73 -7.21
N TRP A 234 -9.53 7.39 -8.37
CA TRP A 234 -8.62 8.53 -8.53
C TRP A 234 -8.97 9.71 -7.63
N THR A 235 -10.24 9.89 -7.29
CA THR A 235 -10.66 11.00 -6.40
C THR A 235 -10.04 10.92 -5.01
N ARG A 236 -9.65 9.72 -4.57
CA ARG A 236 -9.04 9.45 -3.25
C ARG A 236 -7.52 9.42 -3.30
N LEU A 237 -6.92 9.36 -4.49
CA LEU A 237 -5.46 9.27 -4.65
C LEU A 237 -4.83 10.67 -4.70
N ARG A 238 -3.64 10.79 -4.09
CA ARG A 238 -2.76 11.95 -4.18
C ARG A 238 -1.38 11.44 -4.52
N PHE A 239 -0.97 11.63 -5.78
CA PHE A 239 0.39 11.30 -6.22
C PHE A 239 1.35 12.33 -5.64
N ASP A 240 2.30 11.87 -4.84
CA ASP A 240 3.26 12.71 -4.10
C ASP A 240 4.54 11.91 -3.92
N ASP A 241 5.58 12.32 -4.63
CA ASP A 241 6.90 11.69 -4.61
C ASP A 241 7.84 12.24 -3.53
N THR A 242 7.35 13.21 -2.74
CA THR A 242 8.11 13.74 -1.61
C THR A 242 8.18 12.73 -0.47
N ILE A 243 9.29 12.73 0.24
CA ILE A 243 9.52 11.83 1.37
C ILE A 243 10.20 12.56 2.53
N SER A 244 9.76 12.23 3.74
CA SER A 244 10.42 12.60 4.99
C SER A 244 10.38 11.42 5.96
N THR A 245 11.18 11.45 7.00
CA THR A 245 11.22 10.38 8.01
C THR A 245 10.07 10.46 9.01
N GLU A 246 9.44 11.63 9.14
CA GLU A 246 8.43 11.91 10.16
C GLU A 246 7.22 10.94 10.15
N PRO A 247 6.56 10.65 9.00
CA PRO A 247 5.42 9.75 8.98
C PRO A 247 5.77 8.32 9.43
N PHE A 248 7.01 7.87 9.21
CA PHE A 248 7.41 6.50 9.54
C PHE A 248 7.49 6.24 11.03
N GLN A 249 7.70 7.27 11.85
CA GLN A 249 7.67 7.12 13.31
C GLN A 249 6.27 6.68 13.78
N SER A 250 5.21 7.27 13.23
CA SER A 250 3.83 6.88 13.53
C SER A 250 3.56 5.41 13.17
N PHE A 251 3.98 4.96 11.99
CA PHE A 251 3.83 3.55 11.60
C PHE A 251 4.61 2.59 12.50
N LEU A 252 5.80 2.99 12.92
CA LEU A 252 6.61 2.22 13.87
C LEU A 252 5.91 2.10 15.24
N ASP A 253 5.34 3.19 15.74
CA ASP A 253 4.64 3.21 17.03
C ASP A 253 3.35 2.41 16.97
N GLN A 254 2.60 2.49 15.88
CA GLN A 254 1.43 1.64 15.64
C GLN A 254 1.82 0.15 15.59
N ALA A 255 2.89 -0.22 14.89
CA ALA A 255 3.37 -1.61 14.83
C ALA A 255 3.75 -2.15 16.23
N ARG A 256 4.29 -1.29 17.10
CA ARG A 256 4.56 -1.64 18.50
C ARG A 256 3.28 -1.77 19.31
N LEU A 257 2.35 -0.82 19.17
CA LEU A 257 1.07 -0.83 19.87
C LEU A 257 0.31 -2.13 19.62
N VAL A 258 0.28 -2.61 18.39
CA VAL A 258 -0.41 -3.86 18.01
C VAL A 258 0.41 -5.13 18.33
N GLY A 259 1.63 -4.98 18.85
CA GLY A 259 2.50 -6.12 19.18
C GLY A 259 3.15 -6.81 17.98
N PHE A 260 3.11 -6.18 16.80
CA PHE A 260 3.72 -6.71 15.58
C PHE A 260 5.24 -6.54 15.59
N LEU A 261 5.75 -5.45 16.15
CA LEU A 261 7.15 -5.13 16.30
C LEU A 261 7.50 -4.81 17.75
N ARG A 262 8.66 -5.29 18.25
CA ARG A 262 9.16 -4.98 19.60
C ARG A 262 10.39 -4.09 19.60
N ALA A 263 11.14 -4.08 18.50
CA ALA A 263 12.39 -3.36 18.39
C ALA A 263 12.18 -1.83 18.49
N LYS A 264 13.11 -1.16 19.16
CA LYS A 264 13.35 0.27 19.01
C LYS A 264 14.40 0.44 17.93
N ILE A 265 14.14 1.24 16.94
CA ILE A 265 15.06 1.49 15.83
C ILE A 265 15.14 2.98 15.55
N ASP A 266 16.33 3.45 15.26
CA ASP A 266 16.55 4.80 14.75
C ASP A 266 16.19 4.85 13.26
N LEU A 267 15.36 5.78 12.87
CA LEU A 267 14.89 5.97 11.50
C LEU A 267 15.75 6.97 10.69
N SER A 268 16.81 7.54 11.30
CA SER A 268 17.64 8.57 10.66
C SER A 268 18.24 8.11 9.31
N ASN A 269 18.49 6.82 9.16
CA ASN A 269 19.04 6.23 7.94
C ASN A 269 17.98 5.49 7.09
N LEU A 270 16.68 5.61 7.41
CA LEU A 270 15.64 4.94 6.63
C LEU A 270 15.54 5.52 5.22
N VAL A 271 15.62 6.83 5.09
CA VAL A 271 15.60 7.52 3.79
C VAL A 271 17.01 7.49 3.21
N TRP A 272 17.11 7.03 1.97
CA TRP A 272 18.37 6.97 1.24
C TRP A 272 18.80 8.38 0.79
N ASN A 273 20.00 8.77 1.19
CA ASN A 273 20.67 9.98 0.71
C ASN A 273 21.89 9.57 -0.08
N PRO A 274 21.89 9.66 -1.40
CA PRO A 274 22.98 9.25 -2.28
C PRO A 274 24.18 10.18 -2.23
#